data_8792df0a492d8c6eb8c57e95b1907427
#
_entry.id   8792df0a492d8c6eb8c57e95b1907427
#
_cell.length_a   1.000
_cell.length_b   1.000
_cell.length_c   1.000
_cell.angle_alpha   90.00
_cell.angle_beta   90.00
_cell.angle_gamma   90.00
#
_symmetry.space_group_name_H-M   'P 1'
#
loop_
_entity.id
_entity.type
_entity.pdbx_description
1 polymer ?
#
loop_
_entity_poly.entity_id
_entity_poly.type
_entity_poly.pdbx_seq_one_letter_code
_entity_poly.pdbx_strand_id
1 'polypeptide(L)'
;MTIRTRGTLPVCAATVVVTLAGASLSIQHSFGAQAVVIDRGSRDYTLPEQMQWRATEDGTTSSLYGDPSKPGLYAYIVKRGPNVWSKPHFHDNDRFVTVLDGTLWVGTGKFDPQRTVPLKAGSFVRDIAGGIHFEGTKDDGVTLYFIGIGPSLNHPAEASTTTTIGSGADVIDPAVRQVQRAEEMPKESFVLYGDSSKPGLYVQYQRRAPNNWSRPHYHSIDRVVMVLGGTMWIGTEPSGDRTRTVAVPKGGFIRDIAQGIHYDGSGNDPMWIQIAGVGPTATTNVDPPK
;
A
#
# COMPACT_ATOMS: atom_id res chain seq x y z
N MET A 1 -82.64 -7.20 34.10
CA MET A 1 -83.83 -6.34 33.92
C MET A 1 -83.31 -5.03 33.32
N THR A 2 -83.45 -4.91 32.01
CA THR A 2 -84.10 -3.82 31.23
C THR A 2 -83.49 -2.42 31.57
N ILE A 3 -83.09 -1.56 30.72
CA ILE A 3 -83.65 -0.96 29.46
C ILE A 3 -82.58 -0.23 28.67
N ARG A 4 -82.76 -0.26 27.34
CA ARG A 4 -82.04 0.53 26.35
C ARG A 4 -82.41 2.02 26.40
N THR A 5 -81.50 2.90 26.03
CA THR A 5 -81.90 4.11 25.24
C THR A 5 -80.82 4.44 24.18
N ARG A 6 -81.35 4.71 22.97
CA ARG A 6 -80.58 5.14 21.79
C ARG A 6 -80.31 6.65 21.89
N GLY A 7 -79.14 7.10 21.52
CA GLY A 7 -78.81 8.49 21.31
C GLY A 7 -78.28 8.70 19.89
N THR A 8 -78.90 9.56 19.17
CA THR A 8 -78.67 9.98 17.80
C THR A 8 -77.41 10.77 17.59
N LEU A 9 -76.64 10.48 16.55
CA LEU A 9 -75.48 11.22 16.08
C LEU A 9 -75.94 12.45 15.27
N PRO A 10 -75.22 13.61 15.39
CA PRO A 10 -75.36 14.69 14.43
C PRO A 10 -74.32 14.51 13.32
N VAL A 11 -74.82 14.72 12.07
CA VAL A 11 -74.06 14.79 10.84
C VAL A 11 -73.38 16.16 10.78
N CYS A 12 -72.06 16.22 10.87
CA CYS A 12 -71.27 17.40 10.52
C CYS A 12 -70.81 17.34 9.08
N ALA A 13 -71.29 18.26 8.28
CA ALA A 13 -70.84 18.48 6.92
C ALA A 13 -69.41 19.07 6.94
N ALA A 14 -68.48 18.37 6.39
CA ALA A 14 -67.11 18.85 6.20
C ALA A 14 -66.97 19.54 4.82
N THR A 15 -66.74 20.83 4.83
CA THR A 15 -66.38 21.62 3.64
C THR A 15 -64.97 21.29 3.24
N VAL A 16 -64.74 20.68 2.07
CA VAL A 16 -63.41 20.45 1.53
C VAL A 16 -62.98 21.72 0.79
N VAL A 17 -62.00 22.42 1.35
CA VAL A 17 -61.29 23.48 0.67
C VAL A 17 -60.10 22.85 -0.06
N VAL A 18 -60.20 22.80 -1.42
CA VAL A 18 -59.09 22.38 -2.28
C VAL A 18 -58.17 23.58 -2.50
N THR A 19 -57.03 23.65 -1.82
CA THR A 19 -55.95 24.55 -2.13
C THR A 19 -55.06 23.89 -3.19
N LEU A 20 -55.06 24.42 -4.40
CA LEU A 20 -54.10 24.11 -5.46
C LEU A 20 -52.75 24.76 -5.08
N ALA A 21 -51.87 23.95 -4.49
CA ALA A 21 -50.47 24.30 -4.34
C ALA A 21 -49.76 24.09 -5.68
N GLY A 22 -49.40 25.19 -6.32
CA GLY A 22 -48.53 25.19 -7.51
C GLY A 22 -47.18 24.57 -7.20
N ALA A 23 -46.95 23.35 -7.60
CA ALA A 23 -45.61 22.73 -7.55
C ALA A 23 -44.78 23.30 -8.70
N SER A 24 -43.90 24.24 -8.37
CA SER A 24 -42.78 24.62 -9.25
C SER A 24 -41.86 23.43 -9.36
N LEU A 25 -41.90 22.71 -10.49
CA LEU A 25 -40.86 21.71 -10.81
C LEU A 25 -39.54 22.46 -11.07
N SER A 26 -38.70 22.55 -10.06
CA SER A 26 -37.30 22.88 -10.27
C SER A 26 -36.61 21.67 -10.88
N ILE A 27 -36.34 21.69 -12.17
CA ILE A 27 -35.49 20.72 -12.84
C ILE A 27 -34.08 21.00 -12.31
N GLN A 28 -33.66 20.26 -11.27
CA GLN A 28 -32.27 20.19 -10.90
C GLN A 28 -31.55 19.39 -11.98
N HIS A 29 -30.87 20.11 -12.87
CA HIS A 29 -29.84 19.50 -13.70
C HIS A 29 -28.71 19.06 -12.76
N SER A 30 -28.75 17.81 -12.33
CA SER A 30 -27.55 17.16 -11.77
C SER A 30 -26.57 17.02 -12.93
N PHE A 31 -25.64 17.98 -13.06
CA PHE A 31 -24.41 17.72 -13.79
C PHE A 31 -23.74 16.56 -13.06
N GLY A 32 -23.94 15.34 -13.56
CA GLY A 32 -23.23 14.17 -13.09
C GLY A 32 -21.76 14.49 -13.21
N ALA A 33 -21.05 14.58 -12.08
CA ALA A 33 -19.59 14.68 -12.09
C ALA A 33 -19.09 13.52 -12.96
N GLN A 34 -18.47 13.85 -14.10
CA GLN A 34 -17.92 12.85 -14.99
C GLN A 34 -16.88 12.07 -14.19
N ALA A 35 -17.03 10.76 -14.07
CA ALA A 35 -16.11 9.93 -13.31
C ALA A 35 -14.69 10.18 -13.80
N VAL A 36 -13.79 10.45 -12.88
CA VAL A 36 -12.37 10.64 -13.21
C VAL A 36 -11.83 9.32 -13.75
N VAL A 37 -11.32 9.35 -14.96
CA VAL A 37 -10.73 8.18 -15.62
C VAL A 37 -9.23 8.35 -15.65
N ILE A 38 -8.50 7.41 -15.05
CA ILE A 38 -7.06 7.28 -15.17
C ILE A 38 -6.77 6.46 -16.42
N ASP A 39 -5.86 6.95 -17.27
CA ASP A 39 -5.30 6.14 -18.35
C ASP A 39 -4.43 5.03 -17.75
N ARG A 40 -4.99 3.81 -17.72
CA ARG A 40 -4.32 2.61 -17.20
C ARG A 40 -3.11 2.20 -18.02
N GLY A 41 -2.97 2.69 -19.25
CA GLY A 41 -1.79 2.52 -20.09
C GLY A 41 -0.61 3.43 -19.70
N SER A 42 -0.89 4.52 -18.99
CA SER A 42 0.13 5.43 -18.46
C SER A 42 0.45 5.17 -17.00
N ARG A 43 -0.57 4.89 -16.19
CA ARG A 43 -0.43 4.61 -14.76
C ARG A 43 -1.52 3.65 -14.30
N ASP A 44 -1.15 2.51 -13.77
CA ASP A 44 -2.09 1.57 -13.18
C ASP A 44 -2.08 1.65 -11.65
N TYR A 45 -3.18 1.26 -11.00
CA TYR A 45 -3.29 1.25 -9.54
C TYR A 45 -4.25 0.18 -9.04
N THR A 46 -4.02 -0.25 -7.80
CA THR A 46 -4.89 -1.17 -7.05
C THR A 46 -5.17 -0.56 -5.69
N LEU A 47 -6.43 -0.31 -5.39
CA LEU A 47 -6.85 0.15 -4.07
C LEU A 47 -6.82 -1.02 -3.07
N PRO A 48 -6.68 -0.76 -1.76
CA PRO A 48 -6.61 -1.83 -0.76
C PRO A 48 -7.78 -2.81 -0.80
N GLU A 49 -9.01 -2.33 -1.08
CA GLU A 49 -10.22 -3.13 -1.21
C GLU A 49 -10.32 -3.92 -2.54
N GLN A 50 -9.49 -3.59 -3.52
CA GLN A 50 -9.43 -4.27 -4.83
C GLN A 50 -8.40 -5.40 -4.86
N MET A 51 -7.61 -5.56 -3.81
CA MET A 51 -6.57 -6.59 -3.74
C MET A 51 -7.17 -7.99 -3.77
N GLN A 52 -6.61 -8.84 -4.63
CA GLN A 52 -7.03 -10.23 -4.79
C GLN A 52 -6.26 -11.13 -3.83
N TRP A 53 -6.86 -11.44 -2.69
CA TRP A 53 -6.24 -12.24 -1.64
C TRP A 53 -6.36 -13.74 -1.90
N ARG A 54 -5.26 -14.45 -1.72
CA ARG A 54 -5.20 -15.92 -1.74
C ARG A 54 -4.71 -16.42 -0.39
N ALA A 55 -5.31 -17.49 0.11
CA ALA A 55 -4.83 -18.15 1.31
C ALA A 55 -3.45 -18.81 1.08
N THR A 56 -2.61 -18.77 2.09
CA THR A 56 -1.32 -19.45 2.17
C THR A 56 -1.25 -20.21 3.51
N GLU A 57 -0.22 -21.02 3.72
CA GLU A 57 0.00 -21.72 5.00
C GLU A 57 0.07 -20.73 6.17
N ASP A 58 0.71 -19.57 5.97
CA ASP A 58 1.03 -18.58 7.00
C ASP A 58 0.07 -17.36 7.02
N GLY A 59 -1.03 -17.39 6.26
CA GLY A 59 -1.95 -16.26 6.20
C GLY A 59 -2.58 -16.05 4.83
N THR A 60 -2.50 -14.83 4.31
CA THR A 60 -2.99 -14.50 2.97
C THR A 60 -1.99 -13.65 2.20
N THR A 61 -1.97 -13.78 0.87
CA THR A 61 -1.12 -12.99 -0.02
C THR A 61 -1.89 -12.43 -1.19
N SER A 62 -1.46 -11.28 -1.70
CA SER A 62 -1.94 -10.69 -2.95
C SER A 62 -0.76 -10.26 -3.81
N SER A 63 -0.68 -10.76 -5.03
CA SER A 63 0.33 -10.34 -6.02
C SER A 63 -0.03 -8.95 -6.53
N LEU A 64 0.93 -8.06 -6.59
CA LEU A 64 0.76 -6.68 -7.04
C LEU A 64 1.50 -6.41 -8.36
N TYR A 65 2.69 -6.98 -8.53
CA TYR A 65 3.52 -6.83 -9.73
C TYR A 65 4.48 -8.00 -9.88
N GLY A 66 4.68 -8.46 -11.12
CA GLY A 66 5.64 -9.52 -11.42
C GLY A 66 5.35 -10.85 -10.72
N ASP A 67 6.37 -11.70 -10.68
CA ASP A 67 6.30 -13.05 -10.12
C ASP A 67 7.64 -13.37 -9.43
N PRO A 68 7.68 -13.64 -8.13
CA PRO A 68 8.93 -13.92 -7.43
C PRO A 68 9.66 -15.18 -7.91
N SER A 69 8.98 -16.06 -8.65
CA SER A 69 9.60 -17.27 -9.24
C SER A 69 10.28 -17.01 -10.59
N LYS A 70 10.11 -15.80 -11.18
CA LYS A 70 10.60 -15.44 -12.51
C LYS A 70 11.62 -14.31 -12.44
N PRO A 71 12.51 -14.19 -13.44
CA PRO A 71 13.41 -13.03 -13.53
C PRO A 71 12.63 -11.71 -13.59
N GLY A 72 13.12 -10.68 -12.89
CA GLY A 72 12.59 -9.32 -12.91
C GLY A 72 12.07 -8.84 -11.56
N LEU A 73 11.64 -7.58 -11.56
CA LEU A 73 11.03 -6.96 -10.38
C LEU A 73 9.72 -7.65 -10.03
N TYR A 74 9.53 -7.93 -8.75
CA TYR A 74 8.26 -8.38 -8.21
C TYR A 74 7.83 -7.56 -7.00
N ALA A 75 6.52 -7.52 -6.75
CA ALA A 75 5.92 -6.95 -5.56
C ALA A 75 4.69 -7.74 -5.15
N TYR A 76 4.54 -7.99 -3.86
CA TYR A 76 3.35 -8.61 -3.29
C TYR A 76 3.13 -8.16 -1.84
N ILE A 77 1.94 -8.41 -1.33
CA ILE A 77 1.56 -8.06 0.03
C ILE A 77 1.10 -9.33 0.76
N VAL A 78 1.43 -9.42 2.05
CA VAL A 78 1.08 -10.54 2.92
C VAL A 78 0.39 -10.03 4.16
N LYS A 79 -0.64 -10.75 4.61
CA LYS A 79 -1.21 -10.59 5.94
C LYS A 79 -1.01 -11.87 6.72
N ARG A 80 -0.49 -11.76 7.93
CA ARG A 80 -0.40 -12.85 8.91
C ARG A 80 -1.25 -12.53 10.12
N GLY A 81 -1.97 -13.52 10.63
CA GLY A 81 -2.66 -13.41 11.93
C GLY A 81 -1.69 -13.42 13.10
N PRO A 82 -2.19 -13.37 14.35
CA PRO A 82 -1.37 -13.51 15.54
C PRO A 82 -0.79 -14.92 15.68
N ASN A 83 0.38 -15.02 16.34
CA ASN A 83 1.10 -16.27 16.66
C ASN A 83 1.46 -17.15 15.44
N VAL A 84 1.79 -16.51 14.32
CA VAL A 84 2.24 -17.16 13.08
C VAL A 84 3.74 -16.95 12.90
N TRP A 85 4.50 -18.04 12.71
CA TRP A 85 5.96 -18.02 12.57
C TRP A 85 6.41 -18.75 11.32
N SER A 86 7.34 -18.16 10.55
CA SER A 86 8.08 -18.88 9.54
C SER A 86 9.12 -19.81 10.21
N LYS A 87 9.43 -20.93 9.57
CA LYS A 87 10.61 -21.70 9.90
C LYS A 87 11.86 -20.95 9.42
N PRO A 88 13.07 -21.23 9.97
CA PRO A 88 14.31 -20.72 9.42
C PRO A 88 14.43 -21.03 7.93
N HIS A 89 14.77 -20.01 7.15
CA HIS A 89 14.88 -20.08 5.70
C HIS A 89 15.82 -19.00 5.16
N PHE A 90 16.16 -19.11 3.89
CA PHE A 90 16.92 -18.11 3.14
C PHE A 90 16.37 -17.92 1.73
N HIS A 91 16.83 -16.91 1.03
CA HIS A 91 16.43 -16.60 -0.35
C HIS A 91 17.63 -16.54 -1.28
N ASP A 92 17.40 -16.78 -2.58
CA ASP A 92 18.45 -16.71 -3.62
C ASP A 92 18.96 -15.29 -3.84
N ASN A 93 18.09 -14.30 -3.69
CA ASN A 93 18.38 -12.90 -3.90
C ASN A 93 17.92 -12.06 -2.69
N ASP A 94 18.46 -10.86 -2.57
CA ASP A 94 18.00 -9.91 -1.57
C ASP A 94 16.49 -9.68 -1.72
N ARG A 95 15.80 -9.67 -0.59
CA ARG A 95 14.39 -9.39 -0.49
C ARG A 95 14.15 -8.23 0.47
N PHE A 96 13.26 -7.35 0.10
CA PHE A 96 12.96 -6.16 0.88
C PHE A 96 11.54 -6.22 1.40
N VAL A 97 11.38 -5.89 2.67
CA VAL A 97 10.10 -5.97 3.39
C VAL A 97 9.82 -4.65 4.06
N THR A 98 8.62 -4.12 3.87
CA THR A 98 8.12 -2.96 4.61
C THR A 98 6.93 -3.38 5.45
N VAL A 99 6.96 -3.05 6.73
CA VAL A 99 5.84 -3.28 7.65
C VAL A 99 4.79 -2.19 7.41
N LEU A 100 3.63 -2.55 6.87
CA LEU A 100 2.55 -1.61 6.60
C LEU A 100 1.64 -1.40 7.81
N ASP A 101 1.42 -2.48 8.58
CA ASP A 101 0.56 -2.47 9.76
C ASP A 101 0.95 -3.58 10.72
N GLY A 102 0.69 -3.40 12.03
CA GLY A 102 1.03 -4.35 13.08
C GLY A 102 2.51 -4.38 13.43
N THR A 103 2.98 -5.54 13.94
CA THR A 103 4.36 -5.75 14.40
C THR A 103 4.93 -7.04 13.82
N LEU A 104 6.03 -6.92 13.06
CA LEU A 104 6.83 -8.06 12.60
C LEU A 104 7.93 -8.35 13.63
N TRP A 105 8.00 -9.56 14.13
CA TRP A 105 9.08 -10.04 14.99
C TRP A 105 10.10 -10.78 14.16
N VAL A 106 11.36 -10.36 14.20
CA VAL A 106 12.41 -10.88 13.33
C VAL A 106 13.59 -11.44 14.11
N GLY A 107 14.19 -12.50 13.58
CA GLY A 107 15.40 -13.11 14.13
C GLY A 107 16.30 -13.65 13.01
N THR A 108 17.55 -14.00 13.34
CA THR A 108 18.52 -14.60 12.43
C THR A 108 19.07 -15.92 12.99
N GLY A 109 19.43 -16.86 12.10
CA GLY A 109 20.00 -18.14 12.47
C GLY A 109 18.99 -19.12 13.07
N LYS A 110 19.30 -19.70 14.25
CA LYS A 110 18.48 -20.69 14.91
C LYS A 110 17.12 -20.13 15.34
N PHE A 111 16.06 -20.90 15.09
CA PHE A 111 14.70 -20.52 15.49
C PHE A 111 14.56 -20.37 17.02
N ASP A 112 14.27 -19.16 17.46
CA ASP A 112 13.98 -18.83 18.85
C ASP A 112 13.03 -17.61 18.91
N PRO A 113 11.71 -17.80 18.96
CA PRO A 113 10.73 -16.72 19.01
C PRO A 113 10.88 -15.77 20.24
N GLN A 114 11.56 -16.22 21.30
CA GLN A 114 11.82 -15.38 22.48
C GLN A 114 12.97 -14.40 22.24
N ARG A 115 13.86 -14.71 21.29
CA ARG A 115 15.00 -13.88 20.93
C ARG A 115 14.77 -13.23 19.56
N THR A 116 13.83 -12.31 19.51
CA THR A 116 13.44 -11.58 18.30
C THR A 116 13.33 -10.09 18.57
N VAL A 117 13.49 -9.31 17.50
CA VAL A 117 13.35 -7.84 17.52
C VAL A 117 12.01 -7.44 16.93
N PRO A 118 11.19 -6.60 17.62
CA PRO A 118 9.95 -6.07 17.08
C PRO A 118 10.21 -4.95 16.06
N LEU A 119 9.57 -5.05 14.92
CA LEU A 119 9.56 -4.04 13.86
C LEU A 119 8.12 -3.58 13.64
N LYS A 120 7.83 -2.35 14.01
CA LYS A 120 6.50 -1.75 13.91
C LYS A 120 6.22 -1.23 12.49
N ALA A 121 4.95 -0.94 12.21
CA ALA A 121 4.54 -0.28 10.97
C ALA A 121 5.43 0.92 10.63
N GLY A 122 5.92 0.99 9.38
CA GLY A 122 6.91 1.95 8.90
C GLY A 122 8.34 1.43 8.91
N SER A 123 8.65 0.30 9.57
CA SER A 123 9.97 -0.32 9.51
C SER A 123 10.26 -0.95 8.15
N PHE A 124 11.56 -0.99 7.81
CA PHE A 124 12.06 -1.58 6.57
C PHE A 124 13.13 -2.64 6.87
N VAL A 125 13.10 -3.73 6.11
CA VAL A 125 14.00 -4.87 6.25
C VAL A 125 14.60 -5.21 4.90
N ARG A 126 15.89 -5.52 4.87
CA ARG A 126 16.57 -6.21 3.78
C ARG A 126 17.01 -7.58 4.26
N ASP A 127 16.41 -8.63 3.73
CA ASP A 127 16.88 -10.01 3.86
C ASP A 127 18.01 -10.20 2.83
N ILE A 128 19.22 -10.47 3.30
CA ILE A 128 20.39 -10.62 2.45
C ILE A 128 20.39 -12.03 1.86
N ALA A 129 20.70 -12.14 0.58
CA ALA A 129 20.77 -13.42 -0.14
C ALA A 129 21.58 -14.47 0.61
N GLY A 130 21.04 -15.69 0.77
CA GLY A 130 21.65 -16.78 1.50
C GLY A 130 21.65 -16.66 3.03
N GLY A 131 21.26 -15.52 3.57
CA GLY A 131 21.19 -15.26 5.01
C GLY A 131 20.05 -16.00 5.70
N ILE A 132 20.34 -16.88 6.65
CA ILE A 132 19.32 -17.66 7.36
C ILE A 132 18.63 -16.81 8.39
N HIS A 133 17.31 -16.68 8.26
CA HIS A 133 16.46 -15.88 9.11
C HIS A 133 15.10 -16.51 9.33
N PHE A 134 14.36 -15.96 10.27
CA PHE A 134 12.97 -16.28 10.54
C PHE A 134 12.23 -15.04 11.01
N GLU A 135 10.92 -15.02 10.85
CA GLU A 135 10.07 -13.94 11.31
C GLU A 135 8.69 -14.47 11.68
N GLY A 136 7.96 -13.65 12.43
CA GLY A 136 6.59 -14.01 12.82
C GLY A 136 5.86 -12.88 13.50
N THR A 137 4.73 -13.27 14.07
CA THR A 137 3.83 -12.42 14.85
C THR A 137 3.66 -12.99 16.24
N LYS A 138 3.40 -12.13 17.23
CA LYS A 138 2.98 -12.53 18.57
C LYS A 138 1.48 -12.24 18.72
N ASP A 139 1.11 -11.42 19.67
CA ASP A 139 -0.30 -11.16 20.01
C ASP A 139 -1.06 -10.42 18.91
N ASP A 140 -0.34 -9.62 18.07
CA ASP A 140 -0.90 -8.87 16.97
C ASP A 140 -0.56 -9.53 15.62
N GLY A 141 -1.45 -9.36 14.62
CA GLY A 141 -1.15 -9.69 13.24
C GLY A 141 -0.24 -8.64 12.59
N VAL A 142 0.15 -8.90 11.33
CA VAL A 142 1.00 -8.00 10.55
C VAL A 142 0.55 -7.93 9.09
N THR A 143 0.71 -6.77 8.48
CA THR A 143 0.61 -6.59 7.02
C THR A 143 1.97 -6.16 6.49
N LEU A 144 2.50 -6.92 5.52
CA LEU A 144 3.84 -6.76 4.97
C LEU A 144 3.79 -6.51 3.47
N TYR A 145 4.60 -5.58 3.00
CA TYR A 145 4.85 -5.35 1.58
C TYR A 145 6.24 -5.86 1.21
N PHE A 146 6.30 -6.73 0.22
CA PHE A 146 7.52 -7.36 -0.28
C PHE A 146 7.86 -6.87 -1.67
N ILE A 147 9.15 -6.60 -1.90
CA ILE A 147 9.73 -6.32 -3.22
C ILE A 147 11.08 -7.00 -3.37
N GLY A 148 11.45 -7.32 -4.59
CA GLY A 148 12.75 -7.91 -4.90
C GLY A 148 12.94 -8.16 -6.39
N ILE A 149 14.07 -8.74 -6.72
CA ILE A 149 14.36 -9.25 -8.06
C ILE A 149 14.27 -10.77 -8.01
N GLY A 150 13.41 -11.33 -8.85
CA GLY A 150 13.28 -12.77 -8.98
C GLY A 150 14.30 -13.40 -9.96
N PRO A 151 14.48 -14.73 -9.92
CA PRO A 151 13.81 -15.64 -9.01
C PRO A 151 14.30 -15.46 -7.56
N SER A 152 13.37 -15.50 -6.60
CA SER A 152 13.67 -15.40 -5.18
C SER A 152 12.75 -16.39 -4.43
N LEU A 153 13.20 -17.62 -4.34
CA LEU A 153 12.47 -18.70 -3.69
C LEU A 153 12.81 -18.79 -2.21
N ASN A 154 11.92 -19.40 -1.44
CA ASN A 154 12.20 -19.75 -0.05
C ASN A 154 12.88 -21.12 0.00
N HIS A 155 14.07 -21.17 0.61
CA HIS A 155 14.79 -22.41 0.86
C HIS A 155 14.78 -22.71 2.35
N PRO A 156 14.17 -23.84 2.78
CA PRO A 156 14.22 -24.24 4.18
C PRO A 156 15.67 -24.39 4.64
N ALA A 157 15.98 -23.90 5.83
CA ALA A 157 17.28 -24.09 6.47
C ALA A 157 17.13 -25.00 7.68
N GLU A 158 18.02 -26.02 7.79
CA GLU A 158 18.09 -26.85 8.98
C GLU A 158 18.68 -26.05 10.15
N ALA A 159 18.18 -26.29 11.35
CA ALA A 159 18.55 -25.58 12.58
C ALA A 159 20.02 -25.78 13.01
N SER A 160 20.81 -26.55 12.24
CA SER A 160 22.20 -26.95 12.59
C SER A 160 23.28 -25.99 12.08
N THR A 161 22.93 -25.03 11.23
CA THR A 161 23.93 -24.08 10.77
C THR A 161 24.20 -23.07 11.88
N THR A 162 25.33 -23.23 12.50
CA THR A 162 25.91 -22.39 13.53
C THR A 162 26.25 -21.01 12.95
N THR A 163 25.28 -20.15 12.75
CA THR A 163 25.57 -18.74 12.70
C THR A 163 25.80 -18.33 14.15
N THR A 164 27.03 -17.97 14.46
CA THR A 164 27.42 -17.49 15.79
C THR A 164 26.57 -16.26 16.08
N ILE A 165 25.51 -16.45 16.86
CA ILE A 165 24.74 -15.33 17.39
C ILE A 165 25.70 -14.60 18.29
N GLY A 166 26.09 -13.39 17.90
CA GLY A 166 26.92 -12.55 18.73
C GLY A 166 26.34 -12.49 20.15
N SER A 167 27.19 -12.57 21.16
CA SER A 167 26.83 -12.56 22.57
C SER A 167 26.25 -11.25 23.08
N GLY A 168 25.75 -10.38 22.17
CA GLY A 168 25.14 -9.09 22.46
C GLY A 168 23.61 -9.12 22.47
N ALA A 169 22.99 -8.08 23.00
CA ALA A 169 21.55 -7.91 23.10
C ALA A 169 20.83 -7.88 21.73
N ASP A 170 21.57 -7.69 20.65
CA ASP A 170 21.02 -7.62 19.28
C ASP A 170 20.95 -9.00 18.64
N VAL A 171 19.73 -9.43 18.43
CA VAL A 171 19.34 -10.74 17.91
C VAL A 171 19.39 -10.78 16.38
N ILE A 172 19.79 -9.69 15.73
CA ILE A 172 19.91 -9.55 14.28
C ILE A 172 21.36 -9.50 13.87
N ASP A 173 21.81 -10.48 13.08
CA ASP A 173 23.10 -10.43 12.40
C ASP A 173 22.99 -9.52 11.16
N PRO A 174 23.69 -8.38 11.12
CA PRO A 174 23.62 -7.44 10.00
C PRO A 174 24.18 -8.00 8.68
N ALA A 175 24.97 -9.08 8.72
CA ALA A 175 25.41 -9.81 7.54
C ALA A 175 24.30 -10.71 6.93
N VAL A 176 23.27 -10.99 7.70
CA VAL A 176 22.13 -11.84 7.29
C VAL A 176 20.89 -10.98 6.99
N ARG A 177 20.63 -10.00 7.84
CA ARG A 177 19.45 -9.14 7.74
C ARG A 177 19.76 -7.74 8.21
N GLN A 178 19.41 -6.74 7.41
CA GLN A 178 19.51 -5.33 7.79
C GLN A 178 18.13 -4.79 8.11
N VAL A 179 18.01 -4.09 9.22
CA VAL A 179 16.75 -3.51 9.68
C VAL A 179 16.88 -2.00 9.87
N GLN A 180 15.83 -1.28 9.50
CA GLN A 180 15.65 0.12 9.82
C GLN A 180 14.29 0.27 10.50
N ARG A 181 14.30 0.65 11.75
CA ARG A 181 13.08 0.77 12.57
C ARG A 181 12.30 2.02 12.18
N ALA A 182 11.01 1.98 12.38
CA ALA A 182 10.12 3.10 12.05
C ALA A 182 10.53 4.42 12.73
N GLU A 183 10.96 4.36 13.97
CA GLU A 183 11.44 5.50 14.76
C GLU A 183 12.78 6.06 14.28
N GLU A 184 13.56 5.28 13.53
CA GLU A 184 14.85 5.65 12.96
C GLU A 184 14.72 6.21 11.54
N MET A 185 13.52 6.11 10.93
CA MET A 185 13.27 6.61 9.57
C MET A 185 13.44 8.13 9.51
N PRO A 186 14.25 8.66 8.56
CA PRO A 186 14.34 10.09 8.33
C PRO A 186 12.98 10.74 8.08
N LYS A 187 12.86 12.00 8.50
CA LYS A 187 11.63 12.78 8.26
C LYS A 187 11.54 13.31 6.83
N GLU A 188 12.66 13.35 6.12
CA GLU A 188 12.78 13.75 4.71
C GLU A 188 12.72 12.53 3.80
N SER A 189 12.75 12.80 2.48
CA SER A 189 12.91 11.76 1.46
C SER A 189 14.35 11.24 1.44
N PHE A 190 14.54 9.94 1.30
CA PHE A 190 15.87 9.33 1.28
C PHE A 190 15.88 8.01 0.49
N VAL A 191 17.09 7.51 0.19
CA VAL A 191 17.29 6.23 -0.48
C VAL A 191 17.39 5.13 0.57
N LEU A 192 16.50 4.15 0.47
CA LEU A 192 16.51 2.93 1.30
C LEU A 192 17.54 1.92 0.78
N TYR A 193 17.63 1.77 -0.54
CA TYR A 193 18.54 0.83 -1.18
C TYR A 193 18.85 1.24 -2.62
N GLY A 194 20.06 0.94 -3.09
CA GLY A 194 20.50 1.12 -4.47
C GLY A 194 20.61 2.58 -4.92
N ASP A 195 20.65 2.76 -6.23
CA ASP A 195 20.82 4.07 -6.87
C ASP A 195 19.99 4.08 -8.17
N SER A 196 19.01 4.95 -8.24
CA SER A 196 18.10 5.04 -9.40
C SER A 196 18.79 5.49 -10.70
N SER A 197 20.00 6.02 -10.63
CA SER A 197 20.81 6.41 -11.79
C SER A 197 21.69 5.28 -12.33
N LYS A 198 21.75 4.13 -11.64
CA LYS A 198 22.59 2.98 -11.98
C LYS A 198 21.78 1.73 -12.28
N PRO A 199 22.34 0.75 -13.03
CA PRO A 199 21.70 -0.55 -13.20
C PRO A 199 21.47 -1.25 -11.86
N GLY A 200 20.31 -1.88 -11.71
CA GLY A 200 19.91 -2.65 -10.54
C GLY A 200 18.70 -2.11 -9.80
N LEU A 201 18.26 -2.86 -8.81
CA LEU A 201 17.13 -2.47 -7.98
C LEU A 201 17.48 -1.21 -7.16
N TYR A 202 16.56 -0.28 -7.12
CA TYR A 202 16.56 0.82 -6.16
C TYR A 202 15.26 0.87 -5.39
N VAL A 203 15.34 1.33 -4.15
CA VAL A 203 14.19 1.56 -3.27
C VAL A 203 14.34 2.92 -2.62
N GLN A 204 13.34 3.76 -2.76
CA GLN A 204 13.32 5.12 -2.22
C GLN A 204 12.11 5.32 -1.33
N TYR A 205 12.31 6.07 -0.27
CA TYR A 205 11.26 6.59 0.59
C TYR A 205 11.06 8.06 0.29
N GLN A 206 9.84 8.46 -0.03
CA GLN A 206 9.51 9.85 -0.26
C GLN A 206 8.44 10.33 0.70
N ARG A 207 8.69 11.49 1.28
CA ARG A 207 7.74 12.22 2.10
C ARG A 207 7.38 13.52 1.41
N ARG A 208 6.09 13.83 1.34
CA ARG A 208 5.60 15.07 0.75
C ARG A 208 4.76 15.83 1.76
N ALA A 209 5.02 17.14 1.88
CA ALA A 209 4.20 18.07 2.65
C ALA A 209 2.79 18.18 2.05
N PRO A 210 1.80 18.70 2.78
CA PRO A 210 0.50 19.01 2.23
C PRO A 210 0.58 19.87 0.97
N ASN A 211 -0.33 19.64 0.03
CA ASN A 211 -0.44 20.38 -1.25
C ASN A 211 0.83 20.37 -2.13
N ASN A 212 1.70 19.40 -1.96
CA ASN A 212 2.88 19.21 -2.79
C ASN A 212 2.55 18.33 -4.00
N TRP A 213 2.68 18.89 -5.21
CA TRP A 213 2.32 18.25 -6.47
C TRP A 213 3.50 18.20 -7.45
N SER A 214 3.64 17.10 -8.16
CA SER A 214 4.51 17.02 -9.33
C SER A 214 3.87 17.75 -10.53
N ARG A 215 4.72 18.15 -11.49
CA ARG A 215 4.25 18.47 -12.84
C ARG A 215 3.91 17.16 -13.58
N PRO A 216 3.13 17.23 -14.67
CA PRO A 216 3.03 16.11 -15.60
C PRO A 216 4.41 15.69 -16.06
N HIS A 217 4.69 14.38 -15.98
CA HIS A 217 5.99 13.81 -16.32
C HIS A 217 5.84 12.33 -16.67
N TYR A 218 6.91 11.73 -17.19
CA TYR A 218 7.01 10.29 -17.39
C TYR A 218 8.39 9.79 -16.96
N HIS A 219 8.50 8.48 -16.82
CA HIS A 219 9.76 7.80 -16.50
C HIS A 219 10.19 6.90 -17.65
N SER A 220 11.51 6.72 -17.80
CA SER A 220 12.07 5.87 -18.88
C SER A 220 11.79 4.38 -18.69
N ILE A 221 11.44 3.94 -17.47
CA ILE A 221 11.17 2.55 -17.09
C ILE A 221 9.92 2.48 -16.21
N ASP A 222 9.37 1.27 -16.08
CA ASP A 222 8.35 0.97 -15.07
C ASP A 222 8.92 1.14 -13.67
N ARG A 223 8.11 1.67 -12.78
CA ARG A 223 8.37 1.65 -11.33
C ARG A 223 7.09 1.37 -10.57
N VAL A 224 7.26 0.87 -9.35
CA VAL A 224 6.15 0.55 -8.46
C VAL A 224 6.18 1.47 -7.24
N VAL A 225 5.00 1.82 -6.77
CA VAL A 225 4.81 2.72 -5.63
C VAL A 225 3.83 2.09 -4.66
N MET A 226 4.21 2.05 -3.38
CA MET A 226 3.33 1.68 -2.26
C MET A 226 3.05 2.93 -1.42
N VAL A 227 1.78 3.23 -1.18
CA VAL A 227 1.39 4.32 -0.28
C VAL A 227 1.50 3.83 1.15
N LEU A 228 2.47 4.36 1.89
CA LEU A 228 2.76 3.97 3.28
C LEU A 228 1.92 4.76 4.30
N GLY A 229 1.45 5.95 3.91
CA GLY A 229 0.60 6.77 4.77
C GLY A 229 0.10 8.02 4.07
N GLY A 230 -1.00 8.57 4.58
CA GLY A 230 -1.75 9.61 3.90
C GLY A 230 -2.45 9.10 2.65
N THR A 231 -2.71 10.01 1.71
CA THR A 231 -3.35 9.72 0.42
C THR A 231 -2.54 10.30 -0.71
N MET A 232 -2.20 9.48 -1.69
CA MET A 232 -1.59 9.92 -2.95
C MET A 232 -2.69 10.15 -3.98
N TRP A 233 -2.80 11.38 -4.46
CA TRP A 233 -3.69 11.72 -5.55
C TRP A 233 -2.96 11.56 -6.86
N ILE A 234 -3.52 10.79 -7.79
CA ILE A 234 -2.89 10.44 -9.06
C ILE A 234 -3.73 10.87 -10.25
N GLY A 235 -3.08 11.39 -11.29
CA GLY A 235 -3.69 11.77 -12.55
C GLY A 235 -2.82 11.42 -13.75
N THR A 236 -3.42 11.34 -14.94
CA THR A 236 -2.74 11.02 -16.20
C THR A 236 -2.97 12.05 -17.29
N GLU A 237 -3.68 13.13 -16.99
CA GLU A 237 -3.93 14.21 -17.95
C GLU A 237 -2.67 15.07 -18.16
N PRO A 238 -2.26 15.34 -19.40
CA PRO A 238 -1.08 16.18 -19.66
C PRO A 238 -1.22 17.64 -19.16
N SER A 239 -2.45 18.09 -18.92
CA SER A 239 -2.73 19.42 -18.33
C SER A 239 -2.32 19.53 -16.86
N GLY A 240 -2.21 18.40 -16.15
CA GLY A 240 -1.97 18.38 -14.70
C GLY A 240 -3.15 18.86 -13.87
N ASP A 241 -4.37 18.74 -14.38
CA ASP A 241 -5.60 19.16 -13.69
C ASP A 241 -5.85 18.34 -12.43
N ARG A 242 -5.63 18.94 -11.28
CA ARG A 242 -5.76 18.29 -9.96
C ARG A 242 -7.18 17.88 -9.62
N THR A 243 -8.18 18.43 -10.30
CA THR A 243 -9.59 18.02 -10.12
C THR A 243 -9.88 16.68 -10.81
N ARG A 244 -8.99 16.24 -11.70
CA ARG A 244 -9.06 14.99 -12.44
C ARG A 244 -8.08 13.94 -11.90
N THR A 245 -8.12 13.73 -10.59
CA THR A 245 -7.26 12.77 -9.90
C THR A 245 -8.07 11.74 -9.15
N VAL A 246 -7.47 10.56 -8.97
CA VAL A 246 -7.99 9.48 -8.13
C VAL A 246 -7.19 9.44 -6.83
N ALA A 247 -7.89 9.27 -5.72
CA ALA A 247 -7.30 9.10 -4.40
C ALA A 247 -6.84 7.66 -4.19
N VAL A 248 -5.56 7.47 -3.88
CA VAL A 248 -4.98 6.18 -3.50
C VAL A 248 -4.54 6.28 -2.04
N PRO A 249 -5.28 5.67 -1.10
CA PRO A 249 -4.98 5.76 0.32
C PRO A 249 -3.81 4.84 0.73
N LYS A 250 -3.40 4.95 2.00
CA LYS A 250 -2.44 4.02 2.63
C LYS A 250 -2.78 2.56 2.30
N GLY A 251 -1.76 1.80 1.91
CA GLY A 251 -1.89 0.41 1.47
C GLY A 251 -2.26 0.25 0.00
N GLY A 252 -2.57 1.32 -0.72
CA GLY A 252 -2.79 1.28 -2.16
C GLY A 252 -1.46 1.14 -2.92
N PHE A 253 -1.51 0.47 -4.05
CA PHE A 253 -0.37 0.18 -4.91
C PHE A 253 -0.53 0.85 -6.26
N ILE A 254 0.57 1.36 -6.82
CA ILE A 254 0.59 2.06 -8.10
C ILE A 254 1.74 1.51 -8.94
N ARG A 255 1.51 1.37 -10.24
CA ARG A 255 2.52 1.14 -11.25
C ARG A 255 2.59 2.34 -12.16
N ASP A 256 3.71 3.04 -12.17
CA ASP A 256 4.05 4.01 -13.20
C ASP A 256 4.58 3.24 -14.40
N ILE A 257 3.89 3.32 -15.53
CA ILE A 257 4.26 2.61 -16.76
C ILE A 257 5.28 3.45 -17.53
N ALA A 258 6.31 2.81 -18.04
CA ALA A 258 7.35 3.48 -18.83
C ALA A 258 6.74 4.35 -19.94
N GLN A 259 7.22 5.59 -20.08
CA GLN A 259 6.73 6.61 -21.01
C GLN A 259 5.29 7.09 -20.79
N GLY A 260 4.56 6.53 -19.81
CA GLY A 260 3.20 6.96 -19.48
C GLY A 260 3.20 8.30 -18.75
N ILE A 261 2.52 9.29 -19.32
CA ILE A 261 2.40 10.64 -18.72
C ILE A 261 1.52 10.54 -17.47
N HIS A 262 2.03 11.08 -16.38
CA HIS A 262 1.30 11.16 -15.13
C HIS A 262 1.74 12.32 -14.25
N TYR A 263 0.94 12.63 -13.27
CA TYR A 263 1.25 13.55 -12.17
C TYR A 263 0.62 13.04 -10.89
N ASP A 264 1.12 13.51 -9.77
CA ASP A 264 0.64 13.10 -8.46
C ASP A 264 0.95 14.14 -7.39
N GLY A 265 0.27 14.01 -6.27
CA GLY A 265 0.51 14.88 -5.15
C GLY A 265 -0.15 14.41 -3.87
N SER A 266 0.19 15.12 -2.80
CA SER A 266 -0.53 15.09 -1.55
C SER A 266 -1.73 16.05 -1.65
N GLY A 267 -2.83 15.68 -1.02
CA GLY A 267 -3.94 16.62 -0.82
C GLY A 267 -3.65 17.59 0.34
N ASN A 268 -4.64 17.79 1.20
CA ASN A 268 -4.49 18.67 2.36
C ASN A 268 -3.62 18.09 3.48
N ASP A 269 -3.34 16.77 3.44
CA ASP A 269 -2.55 16.07 4.43
C ASP A 269 -1.19 15.64 3.86
N PRO A 270 -0.15 15.49 4.69
CA PRO A 270 1.11 14.94 4.24
C PRO A 270 0.94 13.48 3.81
N MET A 271 1.77 13.05 2.86
CA MET A 271 1.83 11.65 2.45
C MET A 271 3.26 11.12 2.46
N TRP A 272 3.40 9.80 2.56
CA TRP A 272 4.67 9.13 2.36
C TRP A 272 4.49 7.83 1.60
N ILE A 273 5.43 7.60 0.68
CA ILE A 273 5.39 6.51 -0.29
C ILE A 273 6.75 5.82 -0.36
N GLN A 274 6.73 4.56 -0.75
CA GLN A 274 7.91 3.82 -1.15
C GLN A 274 7.88 3.59 -2.65
N ILE A 275 8.96 3.96 -3.33
CA ILE A 275 9.14 3.78 -4.78
C ILE A 275 10.22 2.75 -5.00
N ALA A 276 10.00 1.82 -5.93
CA ALA A 276 11.03 0.89 -6.38
C ALA A 276 11.01 0.70 -7.90
N GLY A 277 12.16 0.39 -8.46
CA GLY A 277 12.33 0.12 -9.89
C GLY A 277 13.69 -0.49 -10.17
N VAL A 278 13.93 -0.86 -11.42
CA VAL A 278 15.24 -1.37 -11.87
C VAL A 278 15.90 -0.29 -12.73
N GLY A 279 16.84 0.43 -12.14
CA GLY A 279 17.55 1.53 -12.81
C GLY A 279 18.45 1.09 -13.96
N PRO A 280 18.98 2.03 -14.77
CA PRO A 280 18.84 3.47 -14.58
C PRO A 280 17.47 4.01 -15.00
N THR A 281 16.99 5.03 -14.29
CA THR A 281 15.74 5.73 -14.61
C THR A 281 15.96 7.22 -14.81
N ALA A 282 15.20 7.81 -15.71
CA ALA A 282 15.13 9.24 -15.90
C ALA A 282 13.68 9.72 -15.78
N THR A 283 13.51 10.94 -15.31
CA THR A 283 12.22 11.65 -15.26
C THR A 283 12.24 12.78 -16.28
N THR A 284 11.25 12.81 -17.15
CA THR A 284 11.08 13.88 -18.17
C THR A 284 9.78 14.61 -17.89
N ASN A 285 9.86 15.92 -17.63
CA ASN A 285 8.69 16.77 -17.49
C ASN A 285 8.02 17.01 -18.83
N VAL A 286 6.71 17.09 -18.83
CA VAL A 286 5.88 17.40 -19.98
C VAL A 286 5.31 18.80 -19.80
N ASP A 287 5.46 19.64 -20.81
CA ASP A 287 4.82 20.95 -20.82
C ASP A 287 3.31 20.77 -21.05
N PRO A 288 2.47 21.50 -20.32
CA PRO A 288 1.03 21.44 -20.55
C PRO A 288 0.71 21.90 -21.98
N PRO A 289 -0.32 21.35 -22.62
CA PRO A 289 -0.77 21.79 -23.91
C PRO A 289 -1.10 23.28 -23.87
N LYS A 290 -0.68 24.01 -24.93
CA LYS A 290 -0.93 25.43 -25.10
C LYS A 290 -2.40 25.70 -25.39
#